data_8c137cced33f709fc7c0c477abf4a88c
#
_entry.id   8c137cced33f709fc7c0c477abf4a88c
#
_cell.length_a   1.000
_cell.length_b   1.000
_cell.length_c   1.000
_cell.angle_alpha   90.00
_cell.angle_beta   90.00
_cell.angle_gamma   90.00
#
_symmetry.space_group_name_H-M   'P 1'
#
loop_
_entity.id
_entity.type
_entity.pdbx_description
1 polymer ?
#
loop_
_entity_poly.entity_id
_entity_poly.type
_entity_poly.pdbx_seq_one_letter_code
_entity_poly.pdbx_strand_id
1 'polypeptide(L)'
;MRRLFADTFYWVALLNRRDRWNRRVIEATSNLGEHHLITSDAIFDEFLAHYSGAPTHLRQQAARTVRRLLSAPQVTVIEQNHELFLKGLSLFEARPDKGYSLTDCISMTIMREEGLTEVLSNDRHFTQEGFQLLFPSPPM
;
A
#
# COMPACT_ATOMS: atom_id res chain seq x y z
N MET A 1 -11.42 9.45 -13.74
CA MET A 1 -10.06 9.04 -13.38
C MET A 1 -10.11 7.87 -12.42
N ARG A 2 -9.31 6.85 -12.66
CA ARG A 2 -9.25 5.66 -11.81
C ARG A 2 -8.50 5.97 -10.51
N ARG A 3 -9.04 5.57 -9.37
CA ARG A 3 -8.44 5.81 -8.06
C ARG A 3 -8.20 4.46 -7.37
N LEU A 4 -6.98 4.23 -6.90
CA LEU A 4 -6.58 2.96 -6.29
C LEU A 4 -5.78 3.22 -5.02
N PHE A 5 -5.90 2.29 -4.07
CA PHE A 5 -5.06 2.30 -2.88
C PHE A 5 -3.77 1.53 -3.18
N ALA A 6 -2.62 2.10 -2.81
CA ALA A 6 -1.32 1.46 -2.97
C ALA A 6 -0.81 0.96 -1.63
N ASP A 7 -0.70 -0.37 -1.52
CA ASP A 7 -0.21 -1.08 -0.35
C ASP A 7 1.32 -1.13 -0.35
N THR A 8 1.91 -1.50 0.76
CA THR A 8 3.36 -1.65 0.93
C THR A 8 3.97 -2.54 -0.16
N PHE A 9 3.32 -3.66 -0.47
CA PHE A 9 3.72 -4.57 -1.54
C PHE A 9 4.02 -3.83 -2.85
N TYR A 10 3.15 -2.90 -3.22
CA TYR A 10 3.28 -2.16 -4.49
C TYR A 10 4.54 -1.33 -4.51
N TRP A 11 4.79 -0.57 -3.44
CA TRP A 11 5.96 0.31 -3.37
C TRP A 11 7.27 -0.49 -3.34
N VAL A 12 7.31 -1.60 -2.60
CA VAL A 12 8.49 -2.47 -2.55
C VAL A 12 8.76 -3.06 -3.93
N ALA A 13 7.74 -3.61 -4.58
CA ALA A 13 7.89 -4.24 -5.90
C ALA A 13 8.28 -3.23 -6.98
N LEU A 14 7.73 -2.01 -6.91
CA LEU A 14 8.00 -0.96 -7.87
C LEU A 14 9.45 -0.46 -7.75
N LEU A 15 9.95 -0.30 -6.53
CA LEU A 15 11.28 0.23 -6.26
C LEU A 15 12.38 -0.80 -6.46
N ASN A 16 12.16 -2.05 -6.08
CA ASN A 16 13.18 -3.09 -6.08
C ASN A 16 13.18 -3.87 -7.39
N ARG A 17 14.16 -3.58 -8.25
CA ARG A 17 14.30 -4.26 -9.55
C ARG A 17 14.50 -5.77 -9.44
N ARG A 18 14.96 -6.26 -8.30
CA ARG A 18 15.19 -7.68 -8.04
C ARG A 18 13.97 -8.39 -7.47
N ASP A 19 12.92 -7.63 -7.11
CA ASP A 19 11.69 -8.23 -6.62
C ASP A 19 11.03 -9.01 -7.76
N ARG A 20 10.53 -10.22 -7.43
CA ARG A 20 9.89 -11.10 -8.42
C ARG A 20 8.66 -10.46 -9.08
N TRP A 21 8.05 -9.49 -8.41
CA TRP A 21 6.86 -8.79 -8.89
C TRP A 21 7.18 -7.51 -9.67
N ASN A 22 8.45 -7.09 -9.71
CA ASN A 22 8.82 -5.77 -10.26
C ASN A 22 8.30 -5.57 -11.68
N ARG A 23 8.60 -6.51 -12.60
CA ARG A 23 8.18 -6.40 -14.00
C ARG A 23 6.66 -6.32 -14.12
N ARG A 24 5.95 -7.17 -13.39
CA ARG A 24 4.49 -7.25 -13.44
C ARG A 24 3.85 -5.97 -12.91
N VAL A 25 4.40 -5.41 -11.84
CA VAL A 25 3.90 -4.16 -11.26
C VAL A 25 4.13 -2.99 -12.22
N ILE A 26 5.29 -2.92 -12.84
CA ILE A 26 5.60 -1.87 -13.83
C ILE A 26 4.63 -1.97 -15.03
N GLU A 27 4.43 -3.15 -15.56
CA GLU A 27 3.50 -3.36 -16.69
C GLU A 27 2.07 -2.99 -16.32
N ALA A 28 1.61 -3.43 -15.16
CA ALA A 28 0.26 -3.13 -14.69
C ALA A 28 0.07 -1.63 -14.49
N THR A 29 1.06 -0.95 -13.93
CA THR A 29 1.01 0.51 -13.74
C THR A 29 0.89 1.23 -15.09
N SER A 30 1.67 0.81 -16.10
CA SER A 30 1.60 1.38 -17.44
C SER A 30 0.23 1.23 -18.08
N ASN A 31 -0.49 0.16 -17.73
CA ASN A 31 -1.79 -0.17 -18.33
C ASN A 31 -2.98 0.39 -17.55
N LEU A 32 -2.75 1.09 -16.45
CA LEU A 32 -3.84 1.69 -15.66
C LEU A 32 -4.55 2.84 -16.39
N GLY A 33 -3.87 3.46 -17.35
CA GLY A 33 -4.35 4.68 -17.95
C GLY A 33 -4.21 5.84 -16.97
N GLU A 34 -5.06 6.86 -17.12
CA GLU A 34 -5.08 7.99 -16.19
C GLU A 34 -5.57 7.53 -14.82
N HIS A 35 -4.77 7.75 -13.79
CA HIS A 35 -5.07 7.25 -12.45
C HIS A 35 -4.50 8.14 -11.37
N HIS A 36 -5.03 7.98 -10.16
CA HIS A 36 -4.55 8.64 -8.96
C HIS A 36 -4.38 7.59 -7.87
N LEU A 37 -3.24 7.61 -7.17
CA LEU A 37 -2.94 6.67 -6.11
C LEU A 37 -3.16 7.29 -4.75
N ILE A 38 -3.76 6.52 -3.86
CA ILE A 38 -3.92 6.88 -2.45
C ILE A 38 -3.09 5.89 -1.62
N THR A 39 -2.33 6.40 -0.70
CA THR A 39 -1.55 5.60 0.25
C THR A 39 -1.57 6.32 1.60
N SER A 40 -0.73 5.93 2.54
CA SER A 40 -0.79 6.51 3.89
C SER A 40 0.57 6.54 4.57
N ASP A 41 0.67 7.35 5.62
CA ASP A 41 1.84 7.34 6.52
C ASP A 41 2.08 5.94 7.09
N ALA A 42 1.01 5.21 7.45
CA ALA A 42 1.15 3.86 7.99
C ALA A 42 1.78 2.90 6.98
N ILE A 43 1.44 3.04 5.70
CA ILE A 43 2.08 2.27 4.61
C ILE A 43 3.56 2.65 4.50
N PHE A 44 3.90 3.93 4.57
CA PHE A 44 5.30 4.37 4.48
C PHE A 44 6.12 3.91 5.69
N ASP A 45 5.50 3.86 6.87
CA ASP A 45 6.12 3.30 8.06
C ASP A 45 6.51 1.83 7.83
N GLU A 46 5.59 1.05 7.31
CA GLU A 46 5.82 -0.37 6.97
C GLU A 46 6.86 -0.52 5.85
N PHE A 47 6.78 0.33 4.82
CA PHE A 47 7.74 0.36 3.70
C PHE A 47 9.16 0.63 4.20
N LEU A 48 9.35 1.64 5.04
CA LEU A 48 10.66 1.98 5.58
C LEU A 48 11.17 0.92 6.57
N ALA A 49 10.25 0.27 7.30
CA ALA A 49 10.61 -0.86 8.17
C ALA A 49 11.21 -2.01 7.36
N HIS A 50 10.72 -2.24 6.16
CA HIS A 50 11.26 -3.25 5.24
C HIS A 50 12.75 -3.02 4.93
N TYR A 51 13.18 -1.76 4.92
CA TYR A 51 14.56 -1.37 4.63
C TYR A 51 15.40 -1.06 5.88
N SER A 52 14.85 -1.27 7.08
CA SER A 52 15.51 -0.87 8.33
C SER A 52 16.90 -1.50 8.53
N GLY A 53 17.07 -2.76 8.14
CA GLY A 53 18.34 -3.49 8.22
C GLY A 53 19.14 -3.49 6.92
N ALA A 54 18.73 -2.74 5.91
CA ALA A 54 19.39 -2.73 4.60
C ALA A 54 20.68 -1.88 4.63
N PRO A 55 21.57 -2.06 3.64
CA PRO A 55 22.74 -1.18 3.51
C PRO A 55 22.34 0.30 3.40
N THR A 56 23.26 1.17 3.81
CA THR A 56 23.01 2.61 3.88
C THR A 56 22.42 3.19 2.60
N HIS A 57 22.95 2.82 1.42
CA HIS A 57 22.47 3.37 0.15
C HIS A 57 21.01 2.98 -0.16
N LEU A 58 20.57 1.80 0.26
CA LEU A 58 19.18 1.36 0.07
C LEU A 58 18.24 2.05 1.06
N ARG A 59 18.69 2.22 2.31
CA ARG A 59 17.92 3.01 3.29
C ARG A 59 17.70 4.44 2.81
N GLN A 60 18.76 5.06 2.28
CA GLN A 60 18.69 6.42 1.74
C GLN A 60 17.76 6.51 0.52
N GLN A 61 17.83 5.51 -0.36
CA GLN A 61 16.97 5.45 -1.54
C GLN A 61 15.50 5.31 -1.14
N ALA A 62 15.21 4.47 -0.15
CA ALA A 62 13.85 4.30 0.35
C ALA A 62 13.31 5.61 0.95
N ALA A 63 14.11 6.30 1.76
CA ALA A 63 13.71 7.58 2.35
C ALA A 63 13.47 8.65 1.27
N ARG A 64 14.34 8.73 0.27
CA ARG A 64 14.14 9.67 -0.85
C ARG A 64 12.88 9.36 -1.64
N THR A 65 12.55 8.08 -1.80
CA THR A 65 11.32 7.66 -2.47
C THR A 65 10.10 8.17 -1.72
N VAL A 66 10.05 8.01 -0.39
CA VAL A 66 8.95 8.51 0.44
C VAL A 66 8.83 10.03 0.30
N ARG A 67 9.95 10.76 0.40
CA ARG A 67 9.95 12.22 0.24
C ARG A 67 9.39 12.65 -1.11
N ARG A 68 9.76 11.95 -2.17
CA ARG A 68 9.26 12.24 -3.52
C ARG A 68 7.77 11.98 -3.63
N LEU A 69 7.29 10.89 -3.05
CA LEU A 69 5.87 10.54 -3.08
C LEU A 69 5.01 11.51 -2.28
N LEU A 70 5.55 12.05 -1.17
CA LEU A 70 4.85 13.04 -0.35
C LEU A 70 4.55 14.33 -1.12
N SER A 71 5.31 14.63 -2.17
CA SER A 71 5.09 15.82 -3.00
C SER A 71 4.63 15.52 -4.42
N ALA A 72 4.39 14.26 -4.76
CA ALA A 72 3.96 13.88 -6.11
C ALA A 72 2.48 14.25 -6.31
N PRO A 73 2.13 14.98 -7.40
CA PRO A 73 0.76 15.44 -7.59
C PRO A 73 -0.24 14.32 -7.85
N GLN A 74 0.21 13.16 -8.36
CA GLN A 74 -0.66 12.02 -8.67
C GLN A 74 -0.81 11.05 -7.49
N VAL A 75 -0.25 11.37 -6.33
CA VAL A 75 -0.31 10.53 -5.12
C VAL A 75 -0.87 11.36 -3.98
N THR A 76 -1.88 10.84 -3.31
CA THR A 76 -2.40 11.38 -2.05
C THR A 76 -1.91 10.51 -0.91
N VAL A 77 -1.23 11.10 0.05
CA VAL A 77 -0.76 10.40 1.24
C VAL A 77 -1.66 10.80 2.41
N ILE A 78 -2.41 9.85 2.92
CA ILE A 78 -3.29 10.07 4.07
C ILE A 78 -2.44 10.15 5.33
N GLU A 79 -2.53 11.27 6.01
CA GLU A 79 -1.79 11.51 7.24
C GLU A 79 -2.32 10.64 8.37
N GLN A 80 -1.41 10.00 9.11
CA GLN A 80 -1.77 9.22 10.29
C GLN A 80 -2.18 10.16 11.40
N ASN A 81 -3.31 9.86 12.04
CA ASN A 81 -3.76 10.55 13.23
C ASN A 81 -4.37 9.54 14.20
N HIS A 82 -4.65 9.99 15.42
CA HIS A 82 -5.14 9.09 16.47
C HIS A 82 -6.53 8.53 16.15
N GLU A 83 -7.39 9.33 15.52
CA GLU A 83 -8.71 8.88 15.11
C GLU A 83 -8.64 7.71 14.14
N LEU A 84 -7.78 7.81 13.13
CA LEU A 84 -7.58 6.75 12.15
C LEU A 84 -6.99 5.50 12.79
N PHE A 85 -6.04 5.67 13.71
CA PHE A 85 -5.48 4.57 14.50
C PHE A 85 -6.60 3.83 15.26
N LEU A 86 -7.47 4.57 15.95
CA LEU A 86 -8.56 3.96 16.73
C LEU A 86 -9.58 3.22 15.84
N LYS A 87 -9.87 3.77 14.66
CA LYS A 87 -10.75 3.10 13.69
C LYS A 87 -10.14 1.78 13.20
N GLY A 88 -8.85 1.80 12.89
CA GLY A 88 -8.11 0.58 12.51
C GLY A 88 -8.11 -0.44 13.63
N LEU A 89 -7.90 0.00 14.87
CA LEU A 89 -7.93 -0.87 16.04
C LEU A 89 -9.30 -1.52 16.22
N SER A 90 -10.38 -0.77 16.01
CA SER A 90 -11.75 -1.31 16.08
C SER A 90 -11.98 -2.41 15.06
N LEU A 91 -11.49 -2.25 13.83
CA LEU A 91 -11.59 -3.30 12.82
C LEU A 91 -10.74 -4.52 13.20
N PHE A 92 -9.54 -4.29 13.71
CA PHE A 92 -8.67 -5.35 14.20
C PHE A 92 -9.38 -6.20 15.25
N GLU A 93 -10.04 -5.55 16.21
CA GLU A 93 -10.82 -6.22 17.26
C GLU A 93 -12.03 -6.97 16.69
N ALA A 94 -12.68 -6.42 15.68
CA ALA A 94 -13.88 -7.00 15.07
C ALA A 94 -13.58 -8.22 14.19
N ARG A 95 -12.32 -8.46 13.82
CA ARG A 95 -11.91 -9.57 12.94
C ARG A 95 -10.81 -10.42 13.58
N PRO A 96 -11.07 -11.03 14.76
CA PRO A 96 -10.01 -11.75 15.50
C PRO A 96 -9.51 -13.01 14.80
N ASP A 97 -10.27 -13.53 13.84
CA ASP A 97 -9.99 -14.77 13.13
C ASP A 97 -9.35 -14.57 11.74
N LYS A 98 -9.20 -13.31 11.29
CA LYS A 98 -8.78 -13.04 9.90
C LYS A 98 -7.29 -12.88 9.70
N GLY A 99 -6.52 -12.62 10.75
CA GLY A 99 -5.08 -12.44 10.65
C GLY A 99 -4.63 -11.11 10.07
N TYR A 100 -5.52 -10.13 9.99
CA TYR A 100 -5.16 -8.79 9.51
C TYR A 100 -4.15 -8.14 10.45
N SER A 101 -3.14 -7.48 9.90
CA SER A 101 -2.30 -6.57 10.70
C SER A 101 -3.08 -5.28 10.99
N LEU A 102 -2.58 -4.49 11.95
CA LEU A 102 -3.18 -3.17 12.20
C LEU A 102 -3.02 -2.27 10.96
N THR A 103 -1.89 -2.35 10.27
CA THR A 103 -1.68 -1.61 9.02
C THR A 103 -2.72 -1.99 7.97
N ASP A 104 -3.05 -3.27 7.83
CA ASP A 104 -4.13 -3.73 6.96
C ASP A 104 -5.46 -3.08 7.35
N CYS A 105 -5.78 -3.08 8.65
CA CYS A 105 -7.02 -2.52 9.15
C CYS A 105 -7.11 -1.01 8.93
N ILE A 106 -6.00 -0.29 9.09
CA ILE A 106 -5.91 1.14 8.79
C ILE A 106 -6.12 1.38 7.30
N SER A 107 -5.48 0.58 6.45
CA SER A 107 -5.62 0.68 4.99
C SER A 107 -7.05 0.43 4.55
N MET A 108 -7.70 -0.60 5.08
CA MET A 108 -9.10 -0.91 4.76
C MET A 108 -10.04 0.20 5.22
N THR A 109 -9.77 0.79 6.38
CA THR A 109 -10.53 1.95 6.89
C THR A 109 -10.43 3.12 5.93
N ILE A 110 -9.21 3.44 5.49
CA ILE A 110 -8.96 4.52 4.51
C ILE A 110 -9.73 4.23 3.21
N MET A 111 -9.62 3.01 2.70
CA MET A 111 -10.30 2.64 1.46
C MET A 111 -11.81 2.85 1.55
N ARG A 112 -12.43 2.48 2.67
CA ARG A 112 -13.86 2.69 2.87
C ARG A 112 -14.22 4.17 2.96
N GLU A 113 -13.44 4.93 3.71
CA GLU A 113 -13.68 6.38 3.87
C GLU A 113 -13.51 7.14 2.56
N GLU A 114 -12.55 6.71 1.73
CA GLU A 114 -12.27 7.34 0.44
C GLU A 114 -13.12 6.77 -0.71
N GLY A 115 -13.94 5.76 -0.44
CA GLY A 115 -14.76 5.12 -1.47
C GLY A 115 -13.95 4.33 -2.49
N LEU A 116 -12.82 3.75 -2.08
CA LEU A 116 -11.94 2.97 -2.95
C LEU A 116 -12.34 1.50 -2.93
N THR A 117 -12.30 0.86 -4.09
CA THR A 117 -12.63 -0.57 -4.24
C THR A 117 -11.45 -1.40 -4.71
N GLU A 118 -10.47 -0.78 -5.37
CA GLU A 118 -9.31 -1.46 -5.93
C GLU A 118 -8.05 -1.19 -5.14
N VAL A 119 -7.23 -2.23 -4.93
CA VAL A 119 -5.98 -2.11 -4.18
C VAL A 119 -4.83 -2.75 -4.97
N LEU A 120 -3.72 -2.01 -5.04
CA LEU A 120 -2.46 -2.48 -5.60
C LEU A 120 -1.73 -3.30 -4.54
N SER A 121 -2.14 -4.55 -4.40
CA SER A 121 -1.63 -5.50 -3.42
C SER A 121 -1.80 -6.92 -3.94
N ASN A 122 -1.03 -7.85 -3.37
CA ASN A 122 -1.20 -9.28 -3.55
C ASN A 122 -1.76 -9.96 -2.29
N ASP A 123 -2.10 -9.19 -1.27
CA ASP A 123 -2.56 -9.72 0.01
C ASP A 123 -4.05 -10.03 -0.04
N ARG A 124 -4.38 -11.32 0.07
CA ARG A 124 -5.77 -11.79 0.01
C ARG A 124 -6.64 -11.29 1.16
N HIS A 125 -6.06 -10.77 2.23
CA HIS A 125 -6.83 -10.16 3.31
C HIS A 125 -7.80 -9.12 2.77
N PHE A 126 -7.39 -8.33 1.78
CA PHE A 126 -8.26 -7.31 1.19
C PHE A 126 -9.50 -7.91 0.53
N THR A 127 -9.39 -9.08 -0.10
CA THR A 127 -10.55 -9.73 -0.72
C THR A 127 -11.57 -10.18 0.30
N GLN A 128 -11.11 -10.56 1.50
CA GLN A 128 -12.01 -10.98 2.58
C GLN A 128 -12.89 -9.83 3.08
N GLU A 129 -12.46 -8.58 2.86
CA GLU A 129 -13.25 -7.39 3.20
C GLU A 129 -13.96 -6.78 1.99
N GLY A 130 -13.99 -7.47 0.85
CA GLY A 130 -14.74 -7.06 -0.33
C GLY A 130 -13.98 -6.16 -1.30
N PHE A 131 -12.69 -5.96 -1.12
CA PHE A 131 -11.88 -5.16 -2.05
C PHE A 131 -11.32 -6.03 -3.18
N GLN A 132 -11.03 -5.39 -4.31
CA GLN A 132 -10.49 -6.07 -5.50
C GLN A 132 -8.98 -5.93 -5.56
N LEU A 133 -8.28 -7.08 -5.55
CA LEU A 133 -6.83 -7.11 -5.73
C LEU A 133 -6.46 -6.96 -7.21
N LEU A 134 -5.41 -6.16 -7.49
CA LEU A 134 -4.84 -6.09 -8.83
C LEU A 134 -3.79 -7.17 -9.09
N PHE A 135 -3.27 -7.79 -8.05
CA PHE A 135 -2.24 -8.84 -8.19
C PHE A 135 -2.66 -10.12 -7.47
N PRO A 136 -3.81 -10.75 -7.87
CA PRO A 136 -4.32 -11.92 -7.16
C PRO A 136 -3.51 -13.19 -7.38
N SER A 137 -2.73 -13.27 -8.46
CA SER A 137 -1.96 -14.47 -8.81
C SER A 137 -0.48 -14.14 -8.86
N PRO A 138 0.39 -15.05 -8.41
CA PRO A 138 1.83 -14.81 -8.47
C PRO A 138 2.33 -14.69 -9.91
N PRO A 139 3.45 -14.00 -10.13
CA PRO A 139 4.07 -13.94 -11.47
C PRO A 139 4.57 -15.33 -11.87
N MET A 140 4.48 -15.61 -13.15
CA MET A 140 4.96 -16.86 -13.73
C MET A 140 6.40 -16.78 -14.16
#